data_a5911f157d05deea06ae45513a15e54f
#
_entry.id   a5911f157d05deea06ae45513a15e54f
#
_cell.length_a   1.000
_cell.length_b   1.000
_cell.length_c   1.000
_cell.angle_alpha   90.00
_cell.angle_beta   90.00
_cell.angle_gamma   90.00
#
_symmetry.space_group_name_H-M   'P 1'
#
loop_
_entity.id
_entity.type
_entity.pdbx_description
1 polymer ?
#
loop_
_entity_poly.entity_id
_entity_poly.type
_entity_poly.pdbx_seq_one_letter_code
_entity_poly.pdbx_strand_id
1 'polypeptide(L)'
;WFIGTANNDDSTFAISDKVYDRAMVLDLDRKSERFVAPKTAPCPISADHFARLAESATAEYAVSSRNRQRLQMLDTYLIEHFHITFGNRIMKQINTYIPVFIACGGDELVALDDILAKKVIRKLETQNPIYLRGAAEGLLNYLDELFGTDRMTACKEAIQRLRRNA
;
A
#
# COMPACT_ATOMS: atom_id res chain seq x y z
N TRP A 1 15.69 13.09 3.64
CA TRP A 1 15.10 11.75 3.48
C TRP A 1 16.04 10.70 4.01
N PHE A 2 15.48 9.65 4.60
CA PHE A 2 16.26 8.50 5.05
C PHE A 2 15.87 7.33 4.15
N ILE A 3 16.84 6.69 3.52
CA ILE A 3 16.68 5.53 2.65
C ILE A 3 17.56 4.43 3.22
N GLY A 4 17.00 3.23 3.36
CA GLY A 4 17.70 2.05 3.84
C GLY A 4 17.35 0.85 2.99
N THR A 5 18.22 -0.14 2.97
CA THR A 5 18.00 -1.44 2.36
C THR A 5 18.07 -2.53 3.42
N ALA A 6 17.27 -3.56 3.28
CA ALA A 6 17.32 -4.74 4.12
C ALA A 6 17.09 -5.99 3.27
N ASN A 7 17.77 -7.07 3.58
CA ASN A 7 17.43 -8.38 3.04
C ASN A 7 16.27 -8.97 3.87
N ASN A 8 15.32 -9.57 3.21
CA ASN A 8 14.21 -10.28 3.84
C ASN A 8 14.30 -11.75 3.48
N ASP A 9 15.27 -12.44 4.08
CA ASP A 9 15.49 -13.87 3.89
C ASP A 9 15.40 -14.62 5.25
N ASP A 10 15.33 -15.93 5.20
CA ASP A 10 15.17 -16.79 6.38
C ASP A 10 16.34 -16.69 7.39
N SER A 11 17.46 -16.08 6.99
CA SER A 11 18.64 -15.88 7.81
C SER A 11 18.63 -14.53 8.56
N THR A 12 17.72 -13.63 8.20
CA THR A 12 17.62 -12.29 8.80
C THR A 12 16.49 -12.22 9.83
N PHE A 13 16.68 -11.38 10.87
CA PHE A 13 15.60 -11.10 11.82
C PHE A 13 14.43 -10.39 11.13
N ALA A 14 13.22 -10.80 11.48
CA ALA A 14 12.01 -10.16 10.98
C ALA A 14 12.03 -8.65 11.27
N ILE A 15 11.74 -7.87 10.24
CA ILE A 15 11.63 -6.42 10.38
C ILE A 15 10.36 -6.12 11.18
N SER A 16 10.49 -5.33 12.24
CA SER A 16 9.37 -4.98 13.11
C SER A 16 8.26 -4.23 12.37
N ASP A 17 7.01 -4.54 12.68
CA ASP A 17 5.82 -3.82 12.17
C ASP A 17 5.90 -2.31 12.38
N LYS A 18 6.59 -1.87 13.45
CA LYS A 18 6.81 -0.43 13.72
C LYS A 18 7.63 0.26 12.62
N VAL A 19 8.51 -0.45 11.93
CA VAL A 19 9.26 0.06 10.78
C VAL A 19 8.32 0.14 9.57
N TYR A 20 7.59 -0.93 9.31
CA TYR A 20 6.65 -0.97 8.19
C TYR A 20 5.51 0.05 8.30
N ASP A 21 5.04 0.35 9.48
CA ASP A 21 4.05 1.41 9.71
C ASP A 21 4.58 2.82 9.35
N ARG A 22 5.89 3.02 9.40
CA ARG A 22 6.53 4.34 9.21
C ARG A 22 7.21 4.51 7.86
N ALA A 23 7.84 3.45 7.35
CA ALA A 23 8.57 3.48 6.08
C ALA A 23 7.62 3.20 4.90
N MET A 24 7.90 3.79 3.74
CA MET A 24 7.33 3.34 2.47
C MET A 24 8.25 2.24 1.92
N VAL A 25 7.75 1.03 1.85
CA VAL A 25 8.53 -0.15 1.44
C VAL A 25 8.41 -0.34 -0.07
N LEU A 26 9.54 -0.62 -0.70
CA LEU A 26 9.65 -1.07 -2.08
C LEU A 26 10.22 -2.48 -2.06
N ASP A 27 9.41 -3.45 -2.42
CA ASP A 27 9.84 -4.83 -2.54
C ASP A 27 10.49 -5.05 -3.92
N LEU A 28 11.72 -5.56 -3.93
CA LEU A 28 12.49 -5.84 -5.15
C LEU A 28 12.48 -7.34 -5.44
N ASP A 29 11.28 -7.92 -5.50
CA ASP A 29 11.07 -9.37 -5.62
C ASP A 29 11.28 -9.92 -7.04
N ARG A 30 11.40 -9.03 -8.03
CA ARG A 30 11.51 -9.42 -9.43
C ARG A 30 12.88 -9.06 -9.99
N LYS A 31 13.48 -10.00 -10.69
CA LYS A 31 14.67 -9.72 -11.48
C LYS A 31 14.27 -8.81 -12.66
N SER A 32 14.85 -7.62 -12.71
CA SER A 32 14.62 -6.70 -13.83
C SER A 32 15.46 -7.08 -15.04
N GLU A 33 14.96 -6.76 -16.23
CA GLU A 33 15.78 -6.78 -17.43
C GLU A 33 16.81 -5.65 -17.39
N ARG A 34 18.00 -5.92 -17.93
CA ARG A 34 19.04 -4.89 -18.02
C ARG A 34 18.60 -3.80 -19.00
N PHE A 35 18.54 -2.58 -18.56
CA PHE A 35 18.29 -1.42 -19.41
C PHE A 35 19.40 -0.39 -19.27
N VAL A 36 19.56 0.43 -20.31
CA VAL A 36 20.47 1.57 -20.28
C VAL A 36 19.63 2.82 -20.00
N ALA A 37 19.84 3.43 -18.84
CA ALA A 37 19.14 4.65 -18.49
C ALA A 37 19.53 5.79 -19.43
N PRO A 38 18.57 6.56 -19.97
CA PRO A 38 18.88 7.72 -20.79
C PRO A 38 19.58 8.78 -19.92
N LYS A 39 20.53 9.51 -20.53
CA LYS A 39 21.14 10.66 -19.86
C LYS A 39 20.10 11.78 -19.77
N THR A 40 19.74 12.17 -18.58
CA THR A 40 18.82 13.28 -18.32
C THR A 40 19.57 14.45 -17.69
N ALA A 41 19.12 15.67 -17.96
CA ALA A 41 19.65 16.84 -17.27
C ALA A 41 19.31 16.79 -15.78
N PRO A 42 20.19 17.31 -14.89
CA PRO A 42 19.85 17.45 -13.49
C PRO A 42 18.58 18.27 -13.29
N CYS A 43 17.69 17.82 -12.41
CA CYS A 43 16.52 18.58 -12.00
C CYS A 43 16.70 19.01 -10.52
N PRO A 44 17.37 20.15 -10.27
CA PRO A 44 17.56 20.64 -8.91
C PRO A 44 16.22 21.11 -8.33
N ILE A 45 15.84 20.55 -7.19
CA ILE A 45 14.66 20.95 -6.44
C ILE A 45 15.03 21.14 -4.98
N SER A 46 14.62 22.25 -4.37
CA SER A 46 14.78 22.47 -2.94
C SER A 46 13.72 21.67 -2.15
N ALA A 47 14.04 21.34 -0.88
CA ALA A 47 13.09 20.69 0.02
C ALA A 47 11.79 21.48 0.18
N ASP A 48 11.88 22.82 0.27
CA ASP A 48 10.72 23.69 0.39
C ASP A 48 9.87 23.71 -0.89
N HIS A 49 10.50 23.66 -2.05
CA HIS A 49 9.76 23.58 -3.31
C HIS A 49 9.02 22.25 -3.41
N PHE A 50 9.69 21.14 -3.07
CA PHE A 50 9.07 19.83 -3.04
C PHE A 50 7.90 19.76 -2.06
N ALA A 51 8.06 20.34 -0.86
CA ALA A 51 6.98 20.41 0.14
C ALA A 51 5.76 21.16 -0.39
N ARG A 52 5.97 22.36 -1.00
CA ARG A 52 4.88 23.13 -1.63
C ARG A 52 4.16 22.37 -2.74
N LEU A 53 4.86 21.62 -3.57
CA LEU A 53 4.23 20.78 -4.60
C LEU A 53 3.34 19.70 -3.98
N ALA A 54 3.82 19.04 -2.92
CA ALA A 54 3.04 18.02 -2.20
C ALA A 54 1.80 18.62 -1.51
N GLU A 55 1.93 19.80 -0.89
CA GLU A 55 0.82 20.54 -0.29
C GLU A 55 -0.22 20.95 -1.35
N SER A 56 0.22 21.48 -2.49
CA SER A 56 -0.64 21.83 -3.60
C SER A 56 -1.41 20.62 -4.13
N ALA A 57 -0.72 19.50 -4.33
CA ALA A 57 -1.35 18.25 -4.74
C ALA A 57 -2.41 17.78 -3.72
N THR A 58 -2.11 17.87 -2.43
CA THR A 58 -3.06 17.48 -1.37
C THR A 58 -4.30 18.38 -1.32
N ALA A 59 -4.16 19.67 -1.66
CA ALA A 59 -5.28 20.60 -1.73
C ALA A 59 -6.18 20.36 -2.97
N GLU A 60 -5.58 19.97 -4.10
CA GLU A 60 -6.27 19.84 -5.39
C GLU A 60 -6.88 18.44 -5.60
N TYR A 61 -6.18 17.37 -5.18
CA TYR A 61 -6.51 15.98 -5.48
C TYR A 61 -6.86 15.17 -4.23
N ALA A 62 -7.85 15.63 -3.46
CA ALA A 62 -8.29 14.88 -2.28
C ALA A 62 -8.87 13.51 -2.66
N VAL A 63 -8.66 12.52 -1.78
CA VAL A 63 -9.31 11.20 -1.91
C VAL A 63 -10.82 11.37 -2.07
N SER A 64 -11.41 10.75 -3.08
CA SER A 64 -12.83 10.87 -3.40
C SER A 64 -13.71 10.39 -2.26
N SER A 65 -14.90 11.01 -2.10
CA SER A 65 -15.88 10.61 -1.08
C SER A 65 -16.29 9.14 -1.22
N ARG A 66 -16.39 8.65 -2.45
CA ARG A 66 -16.69 7.23 -2.74
C ARG A 66 -15.60 6.32 -2.19
N ASN A 67 -14.33 6.62 -2.41
CA ASN A 67 -13.24 5.80 -1.95
C ASN A 67 -13.01 5.93 -0.44
N ARG A 68 -13.31 7.08 0.17
CA ARG A 68 -13.33 7.21 1.65
C ARG A 68 -14.37 6.28 2.27
N GLN A 69 -15.57 6.20 1.70
CA GLN A 69 -16.60 5.28 2.18
C GLN A 69 -16.17 3.82 2.03
N ARG A 70 -15.57 3.46 0.90
CA ARG A 70 -15.04 2.11 0.67
C ARG A 70 -13.95 1.75 1.68
N LEU A 71 -13.06 2.70 2.01
CA LEU A 71 -12.05 2.51 3.04
C LEU A 71 -12.66 2.25 4.41
N GLN A 72 -13.72 2.97 4.80
CA GLN A 72 -14.43 2.73 6.05
C GLN A 72 -15.06 1.33 6.08
N MET A 73 -15.71 0.93 4.98
CA MET A 73 -16.30 -0.41 4.87
C MET A 73 -15.22 -1.50 4.96
N LEU A 74 -14.09 -1.32 4.28
CA LEU A 74 -12.97 -2.26 4.36
C LEU A 74 -12.38 -2.33 5.78
N ASP A 75 -12.22 -1.20 6.47
CA ASP A 75 -11.73 -1.17 7.85
C ASP A 75 -12.67 -1.93 8.79
N THR A 76 -13.97 -1.70 8.68
CA THR A 76 -14.98 -2.43 9.45
C THR A 76 -14.87 -3.94 9.20
N TYR A 77 -14.79 -4.37 7.95
CA TYR A 77 -14.64 -5.79 7.60
C TYR A 77 -13.35 -6.39 8.20
N LEU A 78 -12.23 -5.68 8.10
CA LEU A 78 -10.95 -6.16 8.64
C LEU A 78 -10.95 -6.22 10.17
N ILE A 79 -11.64 -5.31 10.86
CA ILE A 79 -11.83 -5.36 12.32
C ILE A 79 -12.65 -6.59 12.70
N GLU A 80 -13.79 -6.81 12.05
CA GLU A 80 -14.71 -7.89 12.38
C GLU A 80 -14.13 -9.28 12.11
N HIS A 81 -13.42 -9.44 10.99
CA HIS A 81 -12.94 -10.75 10.56
C HIS A 81 -11.48 -11.02 10.92
N PHE A 82 -10.63 -10.02 11.07
CA PHE A 82 -9.20 -10.22 11.26
C PHE A 82 -8.63 -9.50 12.48
N HIS A 83 -9.44 -8.74 13.22
CA HIS A 83 -9.00 -7.88 14.32
C HIS A 83 -7.88 -6.90 13.95
N ILE A 84 -7.88 -6.46 12.69
CA ILE A 84 -6.93 -5.51 12.13
C ILE A 84 -7.66 -4.20 11.83
N THR A 85 -7.05 -3.09 12.22
CA THR A 85 -7.50 -1.75 11.84
C THR A 85 -6.36 -0.96 11.21
N PHE A 86 -6.66 -0.10 10.25
CA PHE A 86 -5.72 0.89 9.77
C PHE A 86 -6.02 2.25 10.42
N GLY A 87 -5.33 2.50 11.52
CA GLY A 87 -5.54 3.69 12.33
C GLY A 87 -5.15 5.01 11.64
N ASN A 88 -5.28 6.10 12.38
CA ASN A 88 -5.06 7.48 11.89
C ASN A 88 -3.75 7.72 11.14
N ARG A 89 -2.67 6.98 11.48
CA ARG A 89 -1.38 7.10 10.78
C ARG A 89 -1.48 6.66 9.35
N ILE A 90 -2.09 5.50 9.09
CA ILE A 90 -2.27 4.97 7.73
C ILE A 90 -3.21 5.88 6.95
N MET A 91 -4.31 6.34 7.57
CA MET A 91 -5.20 7.31 6.94
C MET A 91 -4.50 8.62 6.58
N LYS A 92 -3.58 9.12 7.43
CA LYS A 92 -2.76 10.28 7.10
C LYS A 92 -1.84 10.01 5.90
N GLN A 93 -1.22 8.83 5.84
CA GLN A 93 -0.38 8.44 4.70
C GLN A 93 -1.21 8.33 3.42
N ILE A 94 -2.39 7.72 3.46
CA ILE A 94 -3.34 7.65 2.33
C ILE A 94 -3.68 9.05 1.82
N ASN A 95 -4.06 9.96 2.73
CA ASN A 95 -4.44 11.34 2.37
C ASN A 95 -3.28 12.21 1.87
N THR A 96 -2.04 11.77 2.01
CA THR A 96 -0.87 12.45 1.45
C THR A 96 -0.37 11.78 0.17
N TYR A 97 -0.31 10.45 0.16
CA TYR A 97 0.24 9.68 -0.95
C TYR A 97 -0.64 9.75 -2.20
N ILE A 98 -1.94 9.52 -2.04
CA ILE A 98 -2.87 9.45 -3.16
C ILE A 98 -2.94 10.76 -3.96
N PRO A 99 -3.11 11.94 -3.32
CA PRO A 99 -3.10 13.21 -4.03
C PRO A 99 -1.83 13.44 -4.85
N VAL A 100 -0.67 13.14 -4.27
CA VAL A 100 0.61 13.29 -4.98
C VAL A 100 0.70 12.34 -6.16
N PHE A 101 0.24 11.09 -5.99
CA PHE A 101 0.22 10.11 -7.07
C PHE A 101 -0.68 10.54 -8.23
N ILE A 102 -1.86 11.11 -7.94
CA ILE A 102 -2.78 11.65 -8.95
C ILE A 102 -2.16 12.87 -9.65
N ALA A 103 -1.53 13.78 -8.89
CA ALA A 103 -0.84 14.94 -9.44
C ALA A 103 0.30 14.55 -10.41
N CYS A 104 0.89 13.37 -10.21
CA CYS A 104 1.89 12.79 -11.13
C CYS A 104 1.25 12.04 -12.33
N GLY A 105 -0.06 12.14 -12.53
CA GLY A 105 -0.77 11.49 -13.65
C GLY A 105 -1.24 10.06 -13.37
N GLY A 106 -1.21 9.62 -12.11
CA GLY A 106 -1.67 8.29 -11.72
C GLY A 106 -3.18 8.22 -11.44
N ASP A 107 -3.69 6.99 -11.32
CA ASP A 107 -5.09 6.69 -10.99
C ASP A 107 -5.28 6.50 -9.47
N GLU A 108 -6.41 7.00 -8.94
CA GLU A 108 -6.70 6.94 -7.49
C GLU A 108 -6.78 5.51 -6.97
N LEU A 109 -7.41 4.58 -7.72
CA LEU A 109 -7.55 3.19 -7.29
C LEU A 109 -6.23 2.43 -7.36
N VAL A 110 -5.35 2.76 -8.32
CA VAL A 110 -4.00 2.19 -8.39
C VAL A 110 -3.17 2.62 -7.19
N ALA A 111 -3.25 3.89 -6.79
CA ALA A 111 -2.57 4.39 -5.59
C ALA A 111 -3.14 3.75 -4.31
N LEU A 112 -4.47 3.58 -4.23
CA LEU A 112 -5.12 2.87 -3.12
C LEU A 112 -4.67 1.42 -3.02
N ASP A 113 -4.64 0.70 -4.13
CA ASP A 113 -4.21 -0.69 -4.18
C ASP A 113 -2.77 -0.83 -3.66
N ASP A 114 -1.86 0.00 -4.15
CA ASP A 114 -0.45 -0.02 -3.73
C ASP A 114 -0.29 0.23 -2.21
N ILE A 115 -0.91 1.28 -1.69
CA ILE A 115 -0.75 1.61 -0.27
C ILE A 115 -1.47 0.63 0.65
N LEU A 116 -2.64 0.11 0.26
CA LEU A 116 -3.36 -0.89 1.04
C LEU A 116 -2.63 -2.22 1.07
N ALA A 117 -2.09 -2.67 -0.06
CA ALA A 117 -1.29 -3.90 -0.11
C ALA A 117 -0.10 -3.82 0.85
N LYS A 118 0.65 -2.71 0.83
CA LYS A 118 1.87 -2.51 1.62
C LYS A 118 1.64 -2.22 3.10
N LYS A 119 0.52 -1.59 3.46
CA LYS A 119 0.28 -1.09 4.82
C LYS A 119 -0.81 -1.83 5.59
N VAL A 120 -1.78 -2.38 4.89
CA VAL A 120 -2.96 -2.99 5.50
C VAL A 120 -2.95 -4.50 5.32
N ILE A 121 -2.94 -4.98 4.07
CA ILE A 121 -2.99 -6.42 3.77
C ILE A 121 -1.78 -7.14 4.34
N ARG A 122 -0.62 -6.51 4.36
CA ARG A 122 0.56 -7.06 4.99
C ARG A 122 0.36 -7.43 6.47
N LYS A 123 -0.46 -6.72 7.22
CA LYS A 123 -0.74 -7.07 8.63
C LYS A 123 -1.37 -8.45 8.80
N LEU A 124 -1.94 -9.00 7.73
CA LEU A 124 -2.44 -10.38 7.74
C LEU A 124 -1.34 -11.43 7.91
N GLU A 125 -0.06 -11.09 7.68
CA GLU A 125 1.08 -11.98 7.93
C GLU A 125 1.18 -12.43 9.40
N THR A 126 0.64 -11.64 10.32
CA THR A 126 0.63 -11.97 11.76
C THR A 126 -0.56 -12.84 12.19
N GLN A 127 -1.48 -13.12 11.28
CA GLN A 127 -2.67 -13.92 11.57
C GLN A 127 -2.33 -15.42 11.65
N ASN A 128 -3.19 -16.14 12.36
CA ASN A 128 -3.08 -17.61 12.38
C ASN A 128 -3.22 -18.16 10.94
N PRO A 129 -2.26 -18.97 10.45
CA PRO A 129 -2.26 -19.47 9.08
C PRO A 129 -3.52 -20.24 8.70
N ILE A 130 -4.02 -21.12 9.60
CA ILE A 130 -5.23 -21.92 9.34
C ILE A 130 -6.45 -21.02 9.17
N TYR A 131 -6.58 -20.03 10.04
CA TYR A 131 -7.66 -19.05 9.97
C TYR A 131 -7.58 -18.23 8.67
N LEU A 132 -6.40 -17.72 8.36
CA LEU A 132 -6.17 -16.93 7.15
C LEU A 132 -6.52 -17.72 5.88
N ARG A 133 -6.13 -18.99 5.81
CA ARG A 133 -6.46 -19.87 4.67
C ARG A 133 -7.96 -20.00 4.43
N GLY A 134 -8.75 -20.09 5.51
CA GLY A 134 -10.21 -20.16 5.44
C GLY A 134 -10.89 -18.82 5.11
N ALA A 135 -10.38 -17.73 5.66
CA ALA A 135 -11.00 -16.41 5.55
C ALA A 135 -10.58 -15.60 4.30
N ALA A 136 -9.47 -15.99 3.65
CA ALA A 136 -8.89 -15.25 2.50
C ALA A 136 -9.86 -15.10 1.32
N GLU A 137 -10.66 -16.14 1.02
CA GLU A 137 -11.63 -16.10 -0.08
C GLU A 137 -12.72 -15.05 0.17
N GLY A 138 -13.22 -14.96 1.40
CA GLY A 138 -14.19 -13.93 1.78
C GLY A 138 -13.64 -12.51 1.61
N LEU A 139 -12.38 -12.29 1.97
CA LEU A 139 -11.73 -10.98 1.79
C LEU A 139 -11.52 -10.65 0.30
N LEU A 140 -11.13 -11.62 -0.53
CA LEU A 140 -10.99 -11.43 -1.97
C LEU A 140 -12.33 -11.02 -2.61
N ASN A 141 -13.41 -11.74 -2.29
CA ASN A 141 -14.75 -11.42 -2.77
C ASN A 141 -15.20 -10.03 -2.30
N TYR A 142 -14.92 -9.69 -1.05
CA TYR A 142 -15.27 -8.38 -0.52
C TYR A 142 -14.51 -7.22 -1.20
N LEU A 143 -13.25 -7.43 -1.55
CA LEU A 143 -12.51 -6.46 -2.36
C LEU A 143 -13.13 -6.29 -3.76
N ASP A 144 -13.58 -7.39 -4.37
CA ASP A 144 -14.30 -7.35 -5.65
C ASP A 144 -15.62 -6.58 -5.57
N GLU A 145 -16.39 -6.77 -4.52
CA GLU A 145 -17.64 -6.04 -4.28
C GLU A 145 -17.39 -4.53 -4.10
N LEU A 146 -16.37 -4.18 -3.32
CA LEU A 146 -16.06 -2.78 -3.02
C LEU A 146 -15.48 -2.02 -4.22
N PHE A 147 -14.54 -2.63 -4.93
CA PHE A 147 -13.69 -1.93 -5.90
C PHE A 147 -13.87 -2.40 -7.35
N GLY A 148 -14.43 -3.58 -7.55
CA GLY A 148 -14.58 -4.23 -8.85
C GLY A 148 -13.57 -5.38 -9.06
N THR A 149 -13.97 -6.36 -9.88
CA THR A 149 -13.23 -7.62 -10.09
C THR A 149 -11.83 -7.41 -10.69
N ASP A 150 -11.67 -6.41 -11.55
CA ASP A 150 -10.40 -6.11 -12.24
C ASP A 150 -9.56 -5.07 -11.50
N ARG A 151 -9.92 -4.77 -10.26
CA ARG A 151 -9.22 -3.78 -9.42
C ARG A 151 -8.54 -4.45 -8.22
N MET A 152 -7.73 -3.69 -7.51
CA MET A 152 -7.04 -4.12 -6.27
C MET A 152 -6.15 -5.36 -6.50
N THR A 153 -5.44 -5.38 -7.62
CA THR A 153 -4.60 -6.52 -8.04
C THR A 153 -3.44 -6.78 -7.09
N ALA A 154 -2.77 -5.73 -6.60
CA ALA A 154 -1.66 -5.86 -5.65
C ALA A 154 -2.16 -6.40 -4.29
N CYS A 155 -3.29 -5.91 -3.81
CA CYS A 155 -3.93 -6.44 -2.60
C CYS A 155 -4.30 -7.91 -2.75
N LYS A 156 -4.94 -8.28 -3.87
CA LYS A 156 -5.35 -9.67 -4.14
C LYS A 156 -4.16 -10.59 -4.27
N GLU A 157 -3.11 -10.21 -5.00
CA GLU A 157 -1.87 -10.96 -5.12
C GLU A 157 -1.21 -11.17 -3.74
N ALA A 158 -1.18 -10.14 -2.89
CA ALA A 158 -0.65 -10.24 -1.54
C ALA A 158 -1.46 -11.24 -0.69
N ILE A 159 -2.80 -11.16 -0.70
CA ILE A 159 -3.66 -12.11 0.00
C ILE A 159 -3.45 -13.54 -0.49
N GLN A 160 -3.38 -13.74 -1.81
CA GLN A 160 -3.17 -15.06 -2.40
C GLN A 160 -1.79 -15.62 -2.04
N ARG A 161 -0.75 -14.78 -1.99
CA ARG A 161 0.59 -15.17 -1.54
C ARG A 161 0.56 -15.62 -0.08
N LEU A 162 -0.07 -14.83 0.79
CA LEU A 162 -0.22 -15.18 2.21
C LEU A 162 -0.99 -16.48 2.40
N ARG A 163 -2.09 -16.67 1.65
CA ARG A 163 -2.88 -17.92 1.67
C ARG A 163 -2.06 -19.15 1.26
N ARG A 164 -1.14 -19.02 0.30
CA ARG A 164 -0.27 -20.13 -0.13
C ARG A 164 0.81 -20.47 0.89
N ASN A 165 1.28 -19.48 1.63
CA ASN A 165 2.33 -19.63 2.63
C ASN A 165 1.76 -20.03 4.01
N ALA A 166 0.45 -19.92 4.19
CA ALA A 166 -0.28 -20.33 5.39
C ALA A 166 -0.64 -21.83 5.36
#